data_17bd17b02c57b0c28cde8af1a2c43fe5
#
_entry.id   17bd17b02c57b0c28cde8af1a2c43fe5
#
_cell.length_a   1.000
_cell.length_b   1.000
_cell.length_c   1.000
_cell.angle_alpha   90.00
_cell.angle_beta   90.00
_cell.angle_gamma   90.00
#
_symmetry.space_group_name_H-M   'P 1'
#
loop_
_entity.id
_entity.type
_entity.pdbx_description
1 polymer ?
#
loop_
_entity_poly.entity_id
_entity_poly.type
_entity_poly.pdbx_seq_one_letter_code
_entity_poly.pdbx_strand_id
1 'polypeptide(L)'
;MKTNFRHASLFLGALALSTMLSCSKDEETTLDSQDEVLSVVDQQPNSREGDCGYVDGNWSSTASLYTSLPNSGSTRNSSLVTSQNSAIASFWGRSAPTFRYVRDLSNPNSTFNAISYSNGKIYFGEAIFKWAYDRDNSNLINVMILAHEYGHQLQYAYGLPSRNESTARAAELEADGFAGYYLRRGYGKSTFSAIASASEAAYAIGDYSTTSPGHHGTPPQRRSAVRLGFLLADPGNPKLSASSFDYNFFYYYNGVLNGTYRMAKPDGISQEFHDFMLSHMEELGKIARGEMSEEEYINLR
;
A
#
# COMPACT_ATOMS: atom_id res chain seq x y z
N MET A 1 7.66 -39.01 54.67
CA MET A 1 6.92 -40.24 54.44
C MET A 1 6.17 -40.18 53.13
N LYS A 2 6.46 -41.11 52.20
CA LYS A 2 5.75 -41.45 50.94
C LYS A 2 5.68 -40.36 49.86
N THR A 3 6.54 -40.34 48.87
CA THR A 3 6.83 -41.17 47.67
C THR A 3 5.65 -41.34 46.69
N ASN A 4 6.01 -41.00 45.44
CA ASN A 4 5.62 -41.63 44.15
C ASN A 4 4.62 -40.86 43.32
N PHE A 5 4.61 -40.84 41.99
CA PHE A 5 5.42 -41.49 40.93
C PHE A 5 5.24 -40.72 39.63
N ARG A 6 6.23 -40.80 38.79
CA ARG A 6 6.37 -40.41 37.39
C ARG A 6 5.30 -41.01 36.48
N HIS A 7 4.97 -40.31 35.43
CA HIS A 7 4.88 -40.92 34.08
C HIS A 7 5.35 -39.95 33.01
N ALA A 8 6.42 -40.34 32.34
CA ALA A 8 6.90 -39.77 31.10
C ALA A 8 6.20 -40.50 29.95
N SER A 9 5.68 -39.76 29.00
CA SER A 9 5.29 -40.31 27.70
C SER A 9 6.08 -39.61 26.61
N LEU A 10 7.03 -40.34 26.04
CA LEU A 10 7.69 -40.01 24.79
C LEU A 10 6.67 -40.17 23.64
N PHE A 11 6.50 -39.15 22.82
CA PHE A 11 5.98 -39.32 21.48
C PHE A 11 7.07 -38.96 20.48
N LEU A 12 7.57 -39.99 19.79
CA LEU A 12 8.31 -39.88 18.54
C LEU A 12 7.33 -39.45 17.47
N GLY A 13 7.57 -38.29 16.88
CA GLY A 13 6.88 -37.83 15.69
C GLY A 13 7.89 -37.67 14.55
N ALA A 14 7.66 -38.41 13.48
CA ALA A 14 8.53 -38.56 12.34
C ALA A 14 8.66 -37.22 11.54
N LEU A 15 9.92 -36.89 11.23
CA LEU A 15 10.33 -35.79 10.35
C LEU A 15 10.09 -36.21 8.91
N ALA A 16 9.06 -35.70 8.28
CA ALA A 16 8.85 -35.83 6.84
C ALA A 16 9.54 -34.66 6.10
N LEU A 17 10.66 -34.99 5.47
CA LEU A 17 11.41 -34.09 4.60
C LEU A 17 10.68 -34.05 3.24
N SER A 18 9.93 -32.97 2.96
CA SER A 18 9.38 -32.74 1.63
C SER A 18 10.33 -31.84 0.84
N THR A 19 11.05 -32.47 -0.10
CA THR A 19 11.87 -31.79 -1.11
C THR A 19 10.98 -31.05 -2.10
N MET A 20 11.05 -29.74 -2.13
CA MET A 20 10.45 -28.90 -3.15
C MET A 20 11.35 -28.93 -4.39
N LEU A 21 10.92 -29.63 -5.44
CA LEU A 21 11.50 -29.44 -6.76
C LEU A 21 11.00 -28.10 -7.34
N SER A 22 11.92 -27.17 -7.48
CA SER A 22 11.74 -25.97 -8.29
C SER A 22 11.96 -26.36 -9.76
N CYS A 23 10.90 -26.29 -10.58
CA CYS A 23 11.04 -26.28 -12.03
C CYS A 23 10.97 -24.84 -12.51
N SER A 24 12.15 -24.27 -12.80
CA SER A 24 12.26 -23.11 -13.66
C SER A 24 12.23 -23.58 -15.11
N LYS A 25 11.28 -23.11 -15.90
CA LYS A 25 11.37 -23.07 -17.36
C LYS A 25 11.33 -21.63 -17.80
N ASP A 26 12.49 -21.15 -18.22
CA ASP A 26 12.61 -19.93 -19.00
C ASP A 26 12.15 -20.25 -20.42
N GLU A 27 11.03 -19.69 -20.85
CA GLU A 27 10.68 -19.56 -22.26
C GLU A 27 10.75 -18.07 -22.62
N GLU A 28 11.79 -17.72 -23.36
CA GLU A 28 11.88 -16.49 -24.14
C GLU A 28 10.77 -16.49 -25.19
N THR A 29 9.75 -15.65 -25.05
CA THR A 29 8.77 -15.36 -26.09
C THR A 29 8.99 -13.95 -26.63
N THR A 30 9.32 -13.89 -27.90
CA THR A 30 9.39 -12.68 -28.74
C THR A 30 8.04 -11.95 -28.72
N LEU A 31 8.09 -10.65 -28.39
CA LEU A 31 6.92 -9.76 -28.39
C LEU A 31 6.41 -9.52 -29.81
N ASP A 32 5.30 -10.11 -30.15
CA ASP A 32 4.45 -9.67 -31.25
C ASP A 32 3.34 -8.76 -30.69
N SER A 33 3.12 -7.63 -31.35
CA SER A 33 2.30 -6.51 -30.87
C SER A 33 0.80 -6.75 -31.09
N GLN A 34 0.25 -7.74 -30.41
CA GLN A 34 -1.20 -7.88 -30.22
C GLN A 34 -1.50 -7.74 -28.73
N ASP A 35 -2.53 -6.95 -28.38
CA ASP A 35 -3.02 -6.85 -27.01
C ASP A 35 -3.39 -8.25 -26.51
N GLU A 36 -2.47 -8.89 -25.80
CA GLU A 36 -2.66 -10.24 -25.29
C GLU A 36 -3.60 -10.17 -24.10
N VAL A 37 -4.83 -10.65 -24.29
CA VAL A 37 -5.82 -10.78 -23.24
C VAL A 37 -5.55 -12.09 -22.50
N LEU A 38 -5.01 -12.00 -21.29
CA LEU A 38 -4.76 -13.15 -20.44
C LEU A 38 -5.90 -13.34 -19.44
N SER A 39 -6.29 -14.59 -19.21
CA SER A 39 -7.24 -14.88 -18.13
C SER A 39 -6.60 -14.58 -16.77
N VAL A 40 -7.31 -13.84 -15.90
CA VAL A 40 -6.87 -13.50 -14.54
C VAL A 40 -7.00 -14.70 -13.61
N VAL A 41 -7.87 -15.66 -13.95
CA VAL A 41 -8.21 -16.81 -13.08
C VAL A 41 -7.00 -17.67 -12.72
N ASP A 42 -6.11 -17.90 -13.68
CA ASP A 42 -4.90 -18.73 -13.47
C ASP A 42 -3.81 -18.03 -12.66
N GLN A 43 -3.99 -16.74 -12.37
CA GLN A 43 -3.03 -15.89 -11.68
C GLN A 43 -3.53 -15.40 -10.32
N GLN A 44 -4.68 -15.91 -9.85
CA GLN A 44 -5.17 -15.57 -8.52
C GLN A 44 -4.21 -16.11 -7.46
N PRO A 45 -3.76 -15.28 -6.52
CA PRO A 45 -3.02 -15.77 -5.37
C PRO A 45 -3.95 -16.66 -4.55
N ASN A 46 -3.45 -17.80 -4.12
CA ASN A 46 -3.97 -18.39 -2.90
C ASN A 46 -3.75 -17.31 -1.83
N SER A 47 -4.83 -16.81 -1.22
CA SER A 47 -4.78 -15.79 -0.18
C SER A 47 -3.71 -16.14 0.84
N ARG A 48 -2.51 -15.57 0.65
CA ARG A 48 -1.42 -15.64 1.61
C ARG A 48 -1.39 -14.33 2.34
N GLU A 49 -1.11 -14.40 3.62
CA GLU A 49 -0.74 -13.27 4.45
C GLU A 49 0.24 -12.37 3.67
N GLY A 50 -0.20 -11.16 3.29
CA GLY A 50 0.60 -10.22 2.51
C GLY A 50 0.11 -9.85 1.10
N ASP A 51 -0.91 -10.52 0.56
CA ASP A 51 -1.55 -10.08 -0.69
C ASP A 51 -2.69 -9.10 -0.34
N CYS A 52 -2.39 -7.82 -0.43
CA CYS A 52 -3.36 -6.78 -0.11
C CYS A 52 -4.12 -6.35 -1.36
N GLY A 53 -5.45 -6.42 -1.28
CA GLY A 53 -6.34 -5.75 -2.21
C GLY A 53 -6.70 -4.35 -1.69
N TYR A 54 -6.83 -3.39 -2.56
CA TYR A 54 -7.28 -2.05 -2.17
C TYR A 54 -8.72 -2.07 -1.62
N VAL A 55 -9.53 -2.97 -2.14
CA VAL A 55 -10.84 -3.36 -1.60
C VAL A 55 -10.89 -4.89 -1.59
N ASP A 56 -11.36 -5.48 -0.51
CA ASP A 56 -11.45 -6.94 -0.38
C ASP A 56 -12.16 -7.59 -1.57
N GLY A 57 -11.55 -8.60 -2.13
CA GLY A 57 -12.12 -9.43 -3.17
C GLY A 57 -11.13 -9.91 -4.21
N ASN A 58 -11.36 -11.10 -4.68
CA ASN A 58 -10.67 -11.67 -5.81
C ASN A 58 -11.31 -11.20 -7.12
N TRP A 59 -10.53 -11.20 -8.20
CA TRP A 59 -11.06 -10.93 -9.52
C TRP A 59 -12.10 -11.98 -9.93
N SER A 60 -13.14 -11.54 -10.66
CA SER A 60 -14.12 -12.44 -11.24
C SER A 60 -13.47 -13.39 -12.25
N SER A 61 -14.03 -14.58 -12.43
CA SER A 61 -13.58 -15.55 -13.43
C SER A 61 -13.75 -15.08 -14.88
N THR A 62 -14.52 -14.00 -15.11
CA THR A 62 -14.72 -13.37 -16.42
C THR A 62 -13.79 -12.19 -16.66
N ALA A 63 -13.01 -11.81 -15.65
CA ALA A 63 -12.05 -10.72 -15.76
C ALA A 63 -10.84 -11.08 -16.64
N SER A 64 -10.27 -10.08 -17.31
CA SER A 64 -9.13 -10.23 -18.20
C SER A 64 -8.13 -9.09 -18.00
N LEU A 65 -6.86 -9.35 -18.33
CA LEU A 65 -5.76 -8.39 -18.21
C LEU A 65 -5.55 -7.61 -19.51
N TYR A 66 -5.25 -6.32 -19.35
CA TYR A 66 -4.98 -5.38 -20.45
C TYR A 66 -3.78 -4.51 -20.12
N THR A 67 -3.04 -4.11 -21.15
CA THR A 67 -1.93 -3.15 -21.03
C THR A 67 -2.39 -1.71 -20.92
N SER A 68 -3.59 -1.41 -21.42
CA SER A 68 -4.20 -0.07 -21.40
C SER A 68 -5.71 -0.15 -21.21
N LEU A 69 -6.32 0.95 -20.77
CA LEU A 69 -7.78 1.12 -20.80
C LEU A 69 -8.18 1.94 -22.02
N PRO A 70 -9.40 1.79 -22.54
CA PRO A 70 -9.91 2.65 -23.59
C PRO A 70 -9.80 4.12 -23.20
N ASN A 71 -9.25 4.95 -24.09
CA ASN A 71 -9.09 6.38 -23.84
C ASN A 71 -10.40 7.13 -24.08
N SER A 72 -11.43 6.84 -23.28
CA SER A 72 -12.77 7.40 -23.37
C SER A 72 -13.38 7.67 -21.99
N GLY A 73 -14.18 8.73 -21.88
CA GLY A 73 -14.84 9.07 -20.61
C GLY A 73 -13.90 9.06 -19.41
N SER A 74 -14.30 8.39 -18.34
CA SER A 74 -13.54 8.28 -17.08
C SER A 74 -12.25 7.45 -17.17
N THR A 75 -11.91 6.87 -18.31
CA THR A 75 -10.67 6.12 -18.51
C THR A 75 -9.60 6.90 -19.28
N ARG A 76 -9.86 8.20 -19.53
CA ARG A 76 -8.88 9.07 -20.18
C ARG A 76 -7.59 9.12 -19.40
N ASN A 77 -6.47 9.23 -20.13
CA ASN A 77 -5.13 9.34 -19.57
C ASN A 77 -4.70 8.12 -18.71
N SER A 78 -5.25 6.93 -18.97
CA SER A 78 -4.72 5.70 -18.33
C SER A 78 -3.21 5.52 -18.60
N SER A 79 -2.70 5.99 -19.73
CA SER A 79 -1.27 6.04 -20.04
C SER A 79 -0.45 6.86 -19.04
N LEU A 80 -1.02 7.92 -18.44
CA LEU A 80 -0.36 8.68 -17.38
C LEU A 80 -0.10 7.77 -16.19
N VAL A 81 -1.12 7.03 -15.73
CA VAL A 81 -1.00 6.12 -14.59
C VAL A 81 -0.03 4.99 -14.91
N THR A 82 -0.08 4.43 -16.13
CA THR A 82 0.91 3.43 -16.57
C THR A 82 2.34 3.97 -16.51
N SER A 83 2.57 5.22 -16.95
CA SER A 83 3.90 5.84 -16.89
C SER A 83 4.38 6.05 -15.46
N GLN A 84 3.47 6.29 -14.52
CA GLN A 84 3.79 6.47 -13.10
C GLN A 84 4.34 5.18 -12.46
N ASN A 85 3.99 3.99 -12.96
CA ASN A 85 4.59 2.75 -12.47
C ASN A 85 6.13 2.77 -12.59
N SER A 86 6.65 3.19 -13.73
CA SER A 86 8.10 3.34 -13.94
C SER A 86 8.69 4.53 -13.17
N ALA A 87 7.95 5.63 -13.04
CA ALA A 87 8.40 6.80 -12.29
C ALA A 87 8.54 6.51 -10.79
N ILE A 88 7.57 5.80 -10.18
CA ILE A 88 7.61 5.38 -8.78
C ILE A 88 8.77 4.41 -8.56
N ALA A 89 8.94 3.44 -9.46
CA ALA A 89 10.05 2.49 -9.39
C ALA A 89 11.41 3.20 -9.41
N SER A 90 11.60 4.10 -10.37
CA SER A 90 12.81 4.92 -10.47
C SER A 90 13.03 5.80 -9.24
N PHE A 91 11.96 6.39 -8.70
CA PHE A 91 12.03 7.18 -7.46
C PHE A 91 12.60 6.37 -6.29
N TRP A 92 12.18 5.10 -6.15
CA TRP A 92 12.66 4.20 -5.10
C TRP A 92 13.93 3.42 -5.49
N GLY A 93 14.50 3.66 -6.67
CA GLY A 93 15.72 2.98 -7.15
C GLY A 93 15.52 1.50 -7.43
N ARG A 94 14.34 1.12 -7.95
CA ARG A 94 13.93 -0.27 -8.22
C ARG A 94 13.47 -0.46 -9.65
N SER A 95 13.39 -1.73 -10.08
CA SER A 95 12.73 -2.09 -11.33
C SER A 95 11.21 -1.93 -11.20
N ALA A 96 10.56 -1.52 -12.28
CA ALA A 96 9.11 -1.41 -12.31
C ALA A 96 8.47 -2.81 -12.26
N PRO A 97 7.44 -3.02 -11.42
CA PRO A 97 6.65 -4.24 -11.44
C PRO A 97 5.88 -4.37 -12.75
N THR A 98 5.48 -5.58 -13.10
CA THR A 98 4.54 -5.80 -14.20
C THR A 98 3.20 -5.16 -13.86
N PHE A 99 2.81 -4.14 -14.62
CA PHE A 99 1.55 -3.42 -14.42
C PHE A 99 0.52 -3.82 -15.47
N ARG A 100 -0.70 -4.18 -15.04
CA ARG A 100 -1.83 -4.48 -15.92
C ARG A 100 -3.11 -3.88 -15.38
N TYR A 101 -3.99 -3.51 -16.29
CA TYR A 101 -5.38 -3.20 -15.98
C TYR A 101 -6.21 -4.48 -15.99
N VAL A 102 -7.22 -4.54 -15.13
CA VAL A 102 -8.20 -5.62 -15.09
C VAL A 102 -9.53 -5.09 -15.57
N ARG A 103 -10.12 -5.73 -16.56
CA ARG A 103 -11.45 -5.43 -17.08
C ARG A 103 -12.33 -6.66 -17.04
N ASP A 104 -13.58 -6.47 -16.67
CA ASP A 104 -14.60 -7.49 -16.76
C ASP A 104 -15.82 -6.91 -17.50
N LEU A 105 -15.97 -7.30 -18.76
CA LEU A 105 -17.06 -6.79 -19.60
C LEU A 105 -18.43 -7.39 -19.20
N SER A 106 -18.42 -8.55 -18.54
CA SER A 106 -19.62 -9.23 -18.07
C SER A 106 -20.08 -8.74 -16.69
N ASN A 107 -19.10 -8.35 -15.84
CA ASN A 107 -19.36 -7.83 -14.50
C ASN A 107 -18.37 -6.69 -14.16
N PRO A 108 -18.52 -5.48 -14.74
CA PRO A 108 -17.58 -4.39 -14.57
C PRO A 108 -17.27 -4.03 -13.11
N ASN A 109 -18.27 -4.13 -12.22
CA ASN A 109 -18.12 -3.80 -10.81
C ASN A 109 -17.20 -4.77 -10.05
N SER A 110 -16.96 -5.99 -10.58
CA SER A 110 -16.00 -6.93 -10.01
C SER A 110 -14.56 -6.41 -10.04
N THR A 111 -14.29 -5.36 -10.84
CA THR A 111 -12.98 -4.74 -10.98
C THR A 111 -12.78 -3.49 -10.10
N PHE A 112 -13.62 -3.33 -9.05
CA PHE A 112 -13.44 -2.25 -8.07
C PHE A 112 -12.37 -2.64 -7.05
N ASN A 113 -11.13 -2.81 -7.54
CA ASN A 113 -9.97 -3.24 -6.75
C ASN A 113 -8.66 -2.82 -7.41
N ALA A 114 -7.59 -2.75 -6.60
CA ALA A 114 -6.21 -2.74 -7.06
C ALA A 114 -5.44 -3.72 -6.17
N ILE A 115 -4.51 -4.49 -6.72
CA ILE A 115 -3.81 -5.54 -5.97
C ILE A 115 -2.33 -5.54 -6.34
N SER A 116 -1.50 -5.56 -5.31
CA SER A 116 -0.07 -5.76 -5.38
C SER A 116 0.27 -7.21 -5.02
N TYR A 117 1.03 -7.88 -5.87
CA TYR A 117 1.41 -9.28 -5.68
C TYR A 117 2.89 -9.41 -5.32
N SER A 118 3.21 -10.32 -4.43
CA SER A 118 4.59 -10.56 -3.96
C SER A 118 5.56 -11.02 -5.07
N ASN A 119 5.04 -11.45 -6.22
CA ASN A 119 5.82 -11.84 -7.39
C ASN A 119 6.12 -10.68 -8.37
N GLY A 120 6.00 -9.44 -7.94
CA GLY A 120 6.39 -8.27 -8.74
C GLY A 120 5.33 -7.82 -9.75
N LYS A 121 4.04 -7.98 -9.44
CA LYS A 121 2.93 -7.55 -10.29
C LYS A 121 2.02 -6.57 -9.55
N ILE A 122 1.44 -5.63 -10.29
CA ILE A 122 0.36 -4.76 -9.81
C ILE A 122 -0.78 -4.83 -10.82
N TYR A 123 -1.97 -5.22 -10.36
CA TYR A 123 -3.19 -5.26 -11.16
C TYR A 123 -4.15 -4.19 -10.70
N PHE A 124 -4.65 -3.40 -11.65
CA PHE A 124 -5.44 -2.21 -11.40
C PHE A 124 -6.79 -2.31 -12.11
N GLY A 125 -7.87 -2.43 -11.37
CA GLY A 125 -9.19 -2.61 -11.93
C GLY A 125 -9.75 -1.38 -12.66
N GLU A 126 -10.50 -1.60 -13.74
CA GLU A 126 -11.13 -0.52 -14.51
C GLU A 126 -12.17 0.23 -13.67
N ALA A 127 -12.96 -0.46 -12.84
CA ALA A 127 -14.00 0.20 -12.05
C ALA A 127 -13.43 1.15 -10.99
N ILE A 128 -12.38 0.76 -10.27
CA ILE A 128 -11.72 1.66 -9.29
C ILE A 128 -11.00 2.80 -10.01
N PHE A 129 -10.41 2.55 -11.18
CA PHE A 129 -9.81 3.60 -12.00
C PHE A 129 -10.83 4.67 -12.37
N LYS A 130 -12.01 4.24 -12.86
CA LYS A 130 -13.11 5.16 -13.23
C LYS A 130 -13.63 5.93 -12.03
N TRP A 131 -13.84 5.24 -10.90
CA TRP A 131 -14.28 5.85 -9.64
C TRP A 131 -13.33 6.96 -9.18
N ALA A 132 -12.02 6.72 -9.27
CA ALA A 132 -10.99 7.69 -8.92
C ALA A 132 -10.96 8.87 -9.90
N TYR A 133 -11.03 8.61 -11.21
CA TYR A 133 -11.03 9.63 -12.24
C TYR A 133 -12.27 10.54 -12.18
N ASP A 134 -13.44 9.99 -11.86
CA ASP A 134 -14.69 10.76 -11.75
C ASP A 134 -14.66 11.73 -10.56
N ARG A 135 -13.84 11.46 -9.56
CA ARG A 135 -13.62 12.34 -8.39
C ARG A 135 -12.53 13.39 -8.63
N ASP A 136 -11.50 13.00 -9.34
CA ASP A 136 -10.38 13.86 -9.69
C ASP A 136 -9.86 13.49 -11.08
N ASN A 137 -10.27 14.28 -12.08
CA ASN A 137 -9.92 14.06 -13.49
C ASN A 137 -8.45 14.37 -13.83
N SER A 138 -7.67 14.85 -12.86
CA SER A 138 -6.20 14.95 -12.97
C SER A 138 -5.50 13.60 -12.85
N ASN A 139 -6.21 12.54 -12.49
CA ASN A 139 -5.70 11.22 -12.13
C ASN A 139 -4.86 11.16 -10.85
N LEU A 140 -4.86 12.18 -10.01
CA LEU A 140 -4.07 12.20 -8.79
C LEU A 140 -4.47 11.06 -7.83
N ILE A 141 -5.78 10.77 -7.71
CA ILE A 141 -6.28 9.64 -6.92
C ILE A 141 -5.74 8.31 -7.49
N ASN A 142 -5.77 8.12 -8.81
CA ASN A 142 -5.22 6.93 -9.44
C ASN A 142 -3.70 6.79 -9.21
N VAL A 143 -2.97 7.90 -9.24
CA VAL A 143 -1.52 7.91 -8.93
C VAL A 143 -1.28 7.55 -7.46
N MET A 144 -2.12 8.04 -6.54
CA MET A 144 -2.03 7.68 -5.13
C MET A 144 -2.28 6.18 -4.91
N ILE A 145 -3.34 5.62 -5.51
CA ILE A 145 -3.64 4.19 -5.42
C ILE A 145 -2.44 3.37 -5.95
N LEU A 146 -1.90 3.74 -7.11
CA LEU A 146 -0.72 3.06 -7.65
C LEU A 146 0.50 3.19 -6.73
N ALA A 147 0.71 4.35 -6.11
CA ALA A 147 1.82 4.55 -5.18
C ALA A 147 1.64 3.75 -3.88
N HIS A 148 0.40 3.55 -3.43
CA HIS A 148 0.04 2.67 -2.32
C HIS A 148 0.36 1.21 -2.68
N GLU A 149 -0.10 0.71 -3.84
CA GLU A 149 0.22 -0.64 -4.32
C GLU A 149 1.74 -0.85 -4.49
N TYR A 150 2.45 0.20 -4.91
CA TYR A 150 3.89 0.16 -4.97
C TYR A 150 4.53 0.11 -3.57
N GLY A 151 3.91 0.71 -2.57
CA GLY A 151 4.29 0.57 -1.15
C GLY A 151 4.36 -0.91 -0.75
N HIS A 152 3.37 -1.72 -1.13
CA HIS A 152 3.40 -3.17 -0.91
C HIS A 152 4.55 -3.86 -1.66
N GLN A 153 4.90 -3.42 -2.89
CA GLN A 153 6.09 -3.95 -3.57
C GLN A 153 7.38 -3.67 -2.77
N LEU A 154 7.47 -2.52 -2.08
CA LEU A 154 8.60 -2.22 -1.20
C LEU A 154 8.60 -3.12 0.04
N GLN A 155 7.44 -3.36 0.63
CA GLN A 155 7.27 -4.27 1.76
C GLN A 155 7.70 -5.70 1.40
N TYR A 156 7.25 -6.24 0.29
CA TYR A 156 7.67 -7.56 -0.19
C TYR A 156 9.18 -7.63 -0.43
N ALA A 157 9.76 -6.58 -1.02
CA ALA A 157 11.17 -6.56 -1.38
C ALA A 157 12.12 -6.43 -0.18
N TYR A 158 11.67 -5.79 0.91
CA TYR A 158 12.49 -5.49 2.08
C TYR A 158 12.04 -6.23 3.35
N GLY A 159 10.97 -7.01 3.28
CA GLY A 159 10.40 -7.70 4.44
C GLY A 159 9.78 -6.72 5.46
N LEU A 160 9.25 -5.59 4.99
CA LEU A 160 8.54 -4.59 5.76
C LEU A 160 7.04 -4.90 5.77
N PRO A 161 6.30 -4.48 6.79
CA PRO A 161 6.64 -4.29 8.18
C PRO A 161 6.40 -5.57 8.99
N SER A 162 7.13 -5.75 10.08
CA SER A 162 6.77 -6.71 11.12
C SER A 162 6.47 -5.96 12.41
N ARG A 163 5.22 -5.72 12.71
CA ARG A 163 4.79 -4.95 13.90
C ARG A 163 4.06 -5.79 14.91
N ASN A 164 4.08 -7.13 14.76
CA ASN A 164 3.37 -8.07 15.62
C ASN A 164 1.87 -7.78 15.74
N GLU A 165 1.29 -7.22 14.68
CA GLU A 165 -0.16 -7.05 14.55
C GLU A 165 -0.77 -8.30 13.93
N SER A 166 -1.97 -8.68 14.39
CA SER A 166 -2.74 -9.80 13.86
C SER A 166 -3.59 -9.42 12.63
N THR A 167 -3.47 -8.17 12.18
CA THR A 167 -4.23 -7.59 11.07
C THR A 167 -3.30 -6.98 10.02
N ALA A 168 -3.81 -6.70 8.83
CA ALA A 168 -3.08 -6.04 7.76
C ALA A 168 -2.80 -4.55 8.05
N ARG A 169 -3.38 -3.97 9.10
CA ARG A 169 -3.38 -2.54 9.39
C ARG A 169 -2.01 -1.87 9.28
N ALA A 170 -0.98 -2.44 9.89
CA ALA A 170 0.35 -1.82 9.87
C ALA A 170 0.92 -1.71 8.45
N ALA A 171 0.74 -2.75 7.64
CA ALA A 171 1.18 -2.77 6.24
C ALA A 171 0.41 -1.76 5.40
N GLU A 172 -0.91 -1.69 5.58
CA GLU A 172 -1.80 -0.77 4.86
C GLU A 172 -1.48 0.71 5.17
N LEU A 173 -1.33 1.03 6.46
CA LEU A 173 -1.04 2.39 6.88
C LEU A 173 0.35 2.84 6.43
N GLU A 174 1.33 1.94 6.40
CA GLU A 174 2.64 2.25 5.83
C GLU A 174 2.58 2.44 4.31
N ALA A 175 1.79 1.64 3.58
CA ALA A 175 1.58 1.82 2.14
C ALA A 175 0.92 3.17 1.83
N ASP A 176 -0.05 3.62 2.63
CA ASP A 176 -0.60 4.99 2.58
C ASP A 176 0.47 6.05 2.85
N GLY A 177 1.34 5.80 3.81
CA GLY A 177 2.49 6.66 4.10
C GLY A 177 3.46 6.76 2.92
N PHE A 178 3.81 5.64 2.27
CA PHE A 178 4.62 5.61 1.06
C PHE A 178 3.97 6.42 -0.07
N ALA A 179 2.65 6.32 -0.23
CA ALA A 179 1.91 7.10 -1.21
C ALA A 179 1.98 8.61 -0.92
N GLY A 180 1.72 9.04 0.31
CA GLY A 180 1.85 10.43 0.74
C GLY A 180 3.27 10.98 0.52
N TYR A 181 4.29 10.20 0.85
CA TYR A 181 5.70 10.52 0.63
C TYR A 181 6.01 10.71 -0.85
N TYR A 182 5.58 9.77 -1.71
CA TYR A 182 5.78 9.85 -3.14
C TYR A 182 5.07 11.05 -3.76
N LEU A 183 3.82 11.30 -3.40
CA LEU A 183 3.06 12.42 -3.95
C LEU A 183 3.75 13.76 -3.71
N ARG A 184 4.37 13.97 -2.54
CA ARG A 184 5.13 15.18 -2.26
C ARG A 184 6.47 15.19 -2.99
N ARG A 185 7.30 14.18 -2.79
CA ARG A 185 8.72 14.23 -3.14
C ARG A 185 9.03 13.66 -4.53
N GLY A 186 8.27 12.69 -4.98
CA GLY A 186 8.43 12.06 -6.30
C GLY A 186 7.54 12.67 -7.37
N TYR A 187 6.27 12.90 -7.05
CA TYR A 187 5.29 13.47 -7.96
C TYR A 187 5.28 15.01 -7.93
N GLY A 188 5.90 15.64 -6.93
CA GLY A 188 6.17 17.07 -6.89
C GLY A 188 5.02 17.94 -6.36
N LYS A 189 4.13 17.40 -5.52
CA LYS A 189 3.07 18.20 -4.88
C LYS A 189 3.61 18.89 -3.62
N SER A 190 3.87 20.18 -3.68
CA SER A 190 4.53 20.94 -2.62
C SER A 190 3.68 21.24 -1.38
N THR A 191 2.35 21.25 -1.52
CA THR A 191 1.40 21.52 -0.41
C THR A 191 0.50 20.34 -0.17
N PHE A 192 0.03 20.17 1.07
CA PHE A 192 -0.87 19.07 1.41
C PHE A 192 -2.25 19.24 0.74
N SER A 193 -2.75 20.46 0.67
CA SER A 193 -4.01 20.77 -0.02
C SER A 193 -4.00 20.32 -1.49
N ALA A 194 -2.83 20.27 -2.15
CA ALA A 194 -2.70 19.77 -3.51
C ALA A 194 -2.86 18.25 -3.65
N ILE A 195 -2.87 17.50 -2.54
CA ILE A 195 -3.10 16.05 -2.50
C ILE A 195 -4.34 15.67 -1.67
N ALA A 196 -5.08 16.63 -1.17
CA ALA A 196 -6.21 16.38 -0.27
C ALA A 196 -7.26 15.44 -0.89
N SER A 197 -7.61 15.63 -2.17
CA SER A 197 -8.55 14.73 -2.88
C SER A 197 -8.07 13.27 -2.92
N ALA A 198 -6.76 13.08 -3.07
CA ALA A 198 -6.17 11.74 -3.05
C ALA A 198 -6.22 11.12 -1.65
N SER A 199 -5.98 11.91 -0.61
CA SER A 199 -6.07 11.46 0.78
C SER A 199 -7.49 11.05 1.18
N GLU A 200 -8.51 11.71 0.60
CA GLU A 200 -9.91 11.32 0.80
C GLU A 200 -10.23 9.95 0.18
N ALA A 201 -9.51 9.55 -0.86
CA ALA A 201 -9.65 8.20 -1.39
C ALA A 201 -9.17 7.13 -0.39
N ALA A 202 -8.06 7.36 0.32
CA ALA A 202 -7.61 6.48 1.39
C ALA A 202 -8.64 6.38 2.53
N TYR A 203 -9.24 7.52 2.92
CA TYR A 203 -10.33 7.54 3.90
C TYR A 203 -11.52 6.68 3.46
N ALA A 204 -11.94 6.80 2.20
CA ALA A 204 -13.13 6.14 1.67
C ALA A 204 -13.07 4.60 1.70
N ILE A 205 -11.87 4.03 1.76
CA ILE A 205 -11.64 2.58 1.74
C ILE A 205 -11.15 2.01 3.08
N GLY A 206 -11.03 2.84 4.12
CA GLY A 206 -10.80 2.36 5.48
C GLY A 206 -12.01 1.59 6.02
N ASP A 207 -11.79 0.75 7.02
CA ASP A 207 -12.82 -0.06 7.64
C ASP A 207 -12.78 0.02 9.17
N TYR A 208 -13.86 -0.39 9.81
CA TYR A 208 -13.95 -0.45 11.27
C TYR A 208 -13.95 -1.89 11.81
N SER A 209 -13.58 -2.86 10.99
CA SER A 209 -13.51 -4.29 11.36
C SER A 209 -12.21 -4.62 12.09
N THR A 210 -11.90 -3.89 13.16
CA THR A 210 -10.58 -3.83 13.82
C THR A 210 -10.01 -5.17 14.31
N THR A 211 -10.81 -6.22 14.35
CA THR A 211 -10.40 -7.58 14.73
C THR A 211 -10.28 -8.53 13.53
N SER A 212 -10.65 -8.08 12.33
CA SER A 212 -10.49 -8.87 11.11
C SER A 212 -9.01 -8.96 10.73
N PRO A 213 -8.49 -10.13 10.34
CA PRO A 213 -7.14 -10.24 9.79
C PRO A 213 -6.90 -9.31 8.59
N GLY A 214 -7.93 -9.05 7.78
CA GLY A 214 -7.90 -8.12 6.65
C GLY A 214 -8.18 -6.66 7.02
N HIS A 215 -8.18 -6.27 8.30
CA HIS A 215 -8.39 -4.87 8.68
C HIS A 215 -7.30 -3.95 8.15
N HIS A 216 -7.69 -2.98 7.31
CA HIS A 216 -6.79 -2.05 6.61
C HIS A 216 -6.52 -0.74 7.37
N GLY A 217 -7.00 -0.62 8.61
CA GLY A 217 -7.00 0.63 9.37
C GLY A 217 -8.32 1.38 9.24
N THR A 218 -8.65 2.16 10.28
CA THR A 218 -9.87 2.98 10.24
C THR A 218 -9.70 4.13 9.24
N PRO A 219 -10.81 4.64 8.65
CA PRO A 219 -10.75 5.79 7.75
C PRO A 219 -9.90 6.96 8.27
N PRO A 220 -10.05 7.42 9.55
CA PRO A 220 -9.18 8.46 10.10
C PRO A 220 -7.71 8.07 10.21
N GLN A 221 -7.41 6.81 10.55
CA GLN A 221 -6.02 6.32 10.61
C GLN A 221 -5.35 6.39 9.25
N ARG A 222 -6.06 6.02 8.17
CA ARG A 222 -5.56 6.10 6.80
C ARG A 222 -5.24 7.55 6.38
N ARG A 223 -6.13 8.51 6.67
CA ARG A 223 -5.82 9.95 6.49
C ARG A 223 -4.54 10.37 7.21
N SER A 224 -4.41 9.98 8.49
CA SER A 224 -3.24 10.31 9.30
C SER A 224 -1.95 9.70 8.72
N ALA A 225 -2.02 8.48 8.20
CA ALA A 225 -0.88 7.81 7.57
C ALA A 225 -0.40 8.53 6.30
N VAL A 226 -1.33 8.92 5.41
CA VAL A 226 -0.99 9.74 4.23
C VAL A 226 -0.35 11.07 4.65
N ARG A 227 -0.92 11.74 5.66
CA ARG A 227 -0.39 13.01 6.17
C ARG A 227 1.02 12.85 6.76
N LEU A 228 1.25 11.81 7.54
CA LEU A 228 2.58 11.51 8.09
C LEU A 228 3.60 11.27 6.97
N GLY A 229 3.25 10.47 5.95
CA GLY A 229 4.11 10.25 4.79
C GLY A 229 4.47 11.55 4.06
N PHE A 230 3.49 12.45 3.90
CA PHE A 230 3.69 13.77 3.32
C PHE A 230 4.65 14.63 4.15
N LEU A 231 4.53 14.62 5.48
CA LEU A 231 5.42 15.37 6.39
C LEU A 231 6.84 14.82 6.35
N LEU A 232 7.02 13.48 6.35
CA LEU A 232 8.33 12.84 6.21
C LEU A 232 9.03 13.18 4.89
N ALA A 233 8.28 13.54 3.86
CA ALA A 233 8.79 13.99 2.57
C ALA A 233 9.20 15.46 2.54
N ASP A 234 9.25 16.16 3.68
CA ASP A 234 9.65 17.57 3.71
C ASP A 234 11.03 17.78 3.09
N PRO A 235 11.20 18.82 2.23
CA PRO A 235 12.49 19.12 1.60
C PRO A 235 13.65 19.37 2.58
N GLY A 236 13.37 19.78 3.81
CA GLY A 236 14.35 19.92 4.89
C GLY A 236 14.94 18.59 5.37
N ASN A 237 14.34 17.46 5.01
CA ASN A 237 14.83 16.13 5.32
C ASN A 237 15.51 15.50 4.10
N PRO A 238 16.62 14.75 4.24
CA PRO A 238 17.16 13.95 3.15
C PRO A 238 16.14 12.96 2.59
N LYS A 239 16.26 12.61 1.30
CA LYS A 239 15.42 11.56 0.73
C LYS A 239 15.66 10.24 1.47
N LEU A 240 14.62 9.65 2.01
CA LEU A 240 14.68 8.38 2.71
C LEU A 240 14.74 7.20 1.72
N SER A 241 15.50 6.18 2.04
CA SER A 241 15.36 4.85 1.45
C SER A 241 14.05 4.19 1.96
N ALA A 242 13.60 3.10 1.34
CA ALA A 242 12.41 2.39 1.80
C ALA A 242 12.56 1.93 3.27
N SER A 243 13.71 1.35 3.63
CA SER A 243 13.95 0.90 5.01
C SER A 243 14.06 2.06 6.00
N SER A 244 14.66 3.20 5.58
CA SER A 244 14.69 4.39 6.44
C SER A 244 13.30 5.01 6.56
N PHE A 245 12.48 4.94 5.52
CA PHE A 245 11.08 5.37 5.58
C PHE A 245 10.29 4.51 6.56
N ASP A 246 10.34 3.17 6.47
CA ASP A 246 9.70 2.25 7.41
C ASP A 246 10.04 2.59 8.86
N TYR A 247 11.33 2.70 9.16
CA TYR A 247 11.80 3.01 10.51
C TYR A 247 11.23 4.34 11.03
N ASN A 248 11.29 5.40 10.21
CA ASN A 248 10.81 6.72 10.61
C ASN A 248 9.29 6.79 10.64
N PHE A 249 8.60 6.17 9.68
CA PHE A 249 7.14 6.12 9.66
C PHE A 249 6.60 5.53 10.96
N PHE A 250 7.04 4.34 11.34
CA PHE A 250 6.54 3.71 12.56
C PHE A 250 7.08 4.34 13.84
N TYR A 251 8.26 4.97 13.81
CA TYR A 251 8.73 5.75 14.95
C TYR A 251 7.70 6.81 15.36
N TYR A 252 7.23 7.60 14.40
CA TYR A 252 6.23 8.64 14.68
C TYR A 252 4.83 8.07 14.79
N TYR A 253 4.43 7.15 13.91
CA TYR A 253 3.06 6.64 13.87
C TYR A 253 2.67 5.83 15.11
N ASN A 254 3.60 5.10 15.71
CA ASN A 254 3.35 4.45 17.01
C ASN A 254 3.00 5.47 18.11
N GLY A 255 3.64 6.64 18.09
CA GLY A 255 3.29 7.76 18.97
C GLY A 255 1.88 8.29 18.71
N VAL A 256 1.49 8.46 17.44
CA VAL A 256 0.14 8.88 17.04
C VAL A 256 -0.93 7.90 17.55
N LEU A 257 -0.71 6.59 17.33
CA LEU A 257 -1.67 5.55 17.74
C LEU A 257 -1.79 5.41 19.25
N ASN A 258 -0.71 5.56 19.99
CA ASN A 258 -0.64 5.25 21.42
C ASN A 258 -0.65 6.50 22.31
N GLY A 259 -0.62 7.70 21.72
CA GLY A 259 -0.53 8.96 22.45
C GLY A 259 0.78 9.15 23.24
N THR A 260 1.80 8.31 22.96
CA THR A 260 3.08 8.33 23.67
C THR A 260 4.19 8.76 22.72
N TYR A 261 4.63 9.99 22.83
CA TYR A 261 5.66 10.56 21.97
C TYR A 261 7.05 10.31 22.53
N ARG A 262 7.96 9.80 21.71
CA ARG A 262 9.36 9.64 22.08
C ARG A 262 10.10 10.95 21.87
N MET A 263 10.79 11.42 22.92
CA MET A 263 11.58 12.66 22.85
C MET A 263 12.96 12.48 22.21
N ALA A 264 13.47 11.25 22.20
CA ALA A 264 14.74 10.96 21.52
C ALA A 264 14.50 10.86 20.01
N LYS A 265 15.25 11.61 19.20
CA LYS A 265 15.10 11.58 17.75
C LYS A 265 15.53 10.23 17.14
N PRO A 266 14.92 9.81 16.00
CA PRO A 266 15.42 8.68 15.24
C PRO A 266 16.82 8.90 14.69
N ASP A 267 17.58 7.81 14.51
CA ASP A 267 18.87 7.87 13.85
C ASP A 267 18.74 8.36 12.39
N GLY A 268 19.73 9.11 11.93
CA GLY A 268 19.77 9.62 10.55
C GLY A 268 18.88 10.84 10.29
N ILE A 269 18.13 11.33 11.29
CA ILE A 269 17.31 12.54 11.20
C ILE A 269 18.00 13.69 11.98
N SER A 270 17.92 14.91 11.45
CA SER A 270 18.40 16.11 12.16
C SER A 270 17.47 16.44 13.35
N GLN A 271 18.00 17.14 14.36
CA GLN A 271 17.18 17.61 15.48
C GLN A 271 16.08 18.57 15.00
N GLU A 272 16.41 19.48 14.10
CA GLU A 272 15.46 20.44 13.52
C GLU A 272 14.26 19.73 12.85
N PHE A 273 14.54 18.68 12.07
CA PHE A 273 13.47 17.91 11.45
C PHE A 273 12.68 17.09 12.47
N HIS A 274 13.31 16.54 13.50
CA HIS A 274 12.61 15.87 14.58
C HIS A 274 11.67 16.84 15.31
N ASP A 275 12.12 18.05 15.63
CA ASP A 275 11.30 19.07 16.27
C ASP A 275 10.13 19.51 15.37
N PHE A 276 10.36 19.60 14.05
CA PHE A 276 9.31 19.80 13.06
C PHE A 276 8.27 18.67 13.12
N MET A 277 8.68 17.42 13.13
CA MET A 277 7.75 16.28 13.25
C MET A 277 7.00 16.30 14.57
N LEU A 278 7.67 16.59 15.69
CA LEU A 278 7.02 16.68 17.01
C LEU A 278 5.95 17.77 17.04
N SER A 279 6.15 18.89 16.35
CA SER A 279 5.16 19.97 16.27
C SER A 279 3.88 19.58 15.54
N HIS A 280 3.88 18.49 14.73
CA HIS A 280 2.73 17.97 14.00
C HIS A 280 2.08 16.75 14.67
N MET A 281 2.63 16.25 15.79
CA MET A 281 2.12 15.00 16.38
C MET A 281 0.69 15.14 16.90
N GLU A 282 0.32 16.28 17.48
CA GLU A 282 -1.05 16.53 17.93
C GLU A 282 -2.03 16.63 16.75
N GLU A 283 -1.63 17.27 15.64
CA GLU A 283 -2.38 17.28 14.38
C GLU A 283 -2.65 15.87 13.89
N LEU A 284 -1.59 15.05 13.75
CA LEU A 284 -1.69 13.66 13.33
C LEU A 284 -2.58 12.83 14.26
N GLY A 285 -2.47 13.04 15.57
CA GLY A 285 -3.31 12.39 16.57
C GLY A 285 -4.80 12.74 16.42
N LYS A 286 -5.13 14.01 16.21
CA LYS A 286 -6.51 14.45 15.95
C LYS A 286 -7.07 13.83 14.68
N ILE A 287 -6.26 13.78 13.61
CA ILE A 287 -6.67 13.13 12.37
C ILE A 287 -6.95 11.64 12.63
N ALA A 288 -6.03 10.92 13.29
CA ALA A 288 -6.14 9.47 13.51
C ALA A 288 -7.35 9.08 14.39
N ARG A 289 -7.77 9.97 15.30
CA ARG A 289 -8.95 9.78 16.16
C ARG A 289 -10.26 10.23 15.51
N GLY A 290 -10.20 10.84 14.30
CA GLY A 290 -11.39 11.40 13.64
C GLY A 290 -11.92 12.68 14.28
N GLU A 291 -11.08 13.41 14.99
CA GLU A 291 -11.42 14.68 15.66
C GLU A 291 -11.25 15.91 14.76
N MET A 292 -10.69 15.72 13.56
CA MET A 292 -10.53 16.76 12.55
C MET A 292 -11.62 16.64 11.49
N SER A 293 -12.32 17.73 11.21
CA SER A 293 -13.30 17.76 10.12
C SER A 293 -12.63 17.62 8.74
N GLU A 294 -13.42 17.24 7.74
CA GLU A 294 -12.94 17.16 6.36
C GLU A 294 -12.43 18.52 5.86
N GLU A 295 -13.16 19.61 6.17
CA GLU A 295 -12.78 20.96 5.79
C GLU A 295 -11.44 21.38 6.39
N GLU A 296 -11.21 21.10 7.68
CA GLU A 296 -9.92 21.36 8.33
C GLU A 296 -8.80 20.54 7.68
N TYR A 297 -9.07 19.26 7.39
CA TYR A 297 -8.09 18.34 6.84
C TYR A 297 -7.64 18.74 5.43
N ILE A 298 -8.56 19.07 4.53
CA ILE A 298 -8.23 19.47 3.16
C ILE A 298 -7.51 20.83 3.08
N ASN A 299 -7.62 21.65 4.11
CA ASN A 299 -6.96 22.95 4.22
C ASN A 299 -5.62 22.91 4.98
N LEU A 300 -5.11 21.74 5.38
CA LEU A 300 -3.78 21.58 5.96
C LEU A 300 -2.68 22.06 5.00
N ARG A 301 -1.63 22.64 5.57
CA ARG A 301 -0.47 23.17 4.83
C ARG A 301 0.66 22.15 4.71
#